data_396cca9cb5a05b5869b65b16a114c3f6
#
_entry.id   396cca9cb5a05b5869b65b16a114c3f6
#
_cell.length_a   1.000
_cell.length_b   1.000
_cell.length_c   1.000
_cell.angle_alpha   90.00
_cell.angle_beta   90.00
_cell.angle_gamma   90.00
#
_symmetry.space_group_name_H-M   'P 1'
#
loop_
_entity.id
_entity.type
_entity.pdbx_description
1 polymer ?
#
loop_
_entity_poly.entity_id
_entity_poly.type
_entity_poly.pdbx_seq_one_letter_code
_entity_poly.pdbx_strand_id
1 'polypeptide(L)'
;MKRPLILVTNDDGYNAPGINHLIEFVKEIAEVVVVAPDSPQSGMGHAITIDNTLEVHRLDLDGAYKGLQAYSTSGTPADCVKLALHEILDRQPDLVVSGINHGANSSINVIYSGTMSAAIEAGVEGIPAIGFSLLDYSWGANFEACKSVVQTLVKEALDKGIPSGTVLNVNIPKTDGAALKGMRVCRQAKANWKERFDKRVSPTGKEYYWLTGDFILLDEGEDTDIAALKDGYVSIVPTHFDLTAHHSMAHINSWKIH
;
A
#
# COMPACT_ATOMS: atom_id res chain seq x y z
N MET A 1 -10.73 -24.18 -15.38
CA MET A 1 -9.58 -23.57 -14.70
C MET A 1 -10.00 -23.21 -13.27
N LYS A 2 -9.12 -23.35 -12.28
CA LYS A 2 -9.40 -22.93 -10.90
C LYS A 2 -9.51 -21.39 -10.88
N ARG A 3 -10.45 -20.85 -10.12
CA ARG A 3 -10.61 -19.39 -9.98
C ARG A 3 -9.34 -18.80 -9.36
N PRO A 4 -8.79 -17.67 -9.83
CA PRO A 4 -7.62 -17.05 -9.22
C PRO A 4 -7.90 -16.72 -7.75
N LEU A 5 -6.85 -16.76 -6.91
CA LEU A 5 -6.89 -16.41 -5.49
C LEU A 5 -6.22 -15.07 -5.28
N ILE A 6 -6.91 -14.14 -4.63
CA ILE A 6 -6.36 -12.85 -4.22
C ILE A 6 -6.30 -12.78 -2.70
N LEU A 7 -5.12 -12.46 -2.18
CA LEU A 7 -4.97 -12.01 -0.80
C LEU A 7 -5.22 -10.52 -0.71
N VAL A 8 -6.14 -10.11 0.16
CA VAL A 8 -6.46 -8.70 0.45
C VAL A 8 -5.96 -8.33 1.83
N THR A 9 -5.27 -7.22 1.94
CA THR A 9 -4.77 -6.64 3.20
C THR A 9 -4.81 -5.10 3.16
N ASN A 10 -4.40 -4.43 4.24
CA ASN A 10 -4.23 -2.98 4.33
C ASN A 10 -3.38 -2.60 5.55
N ASP A 11 -3.24 -1.29 5.83
CA ASP A 11 -2.64 -0.75 7.04
C ASP A 11 -3.64 0.05 7.91
N ASP A 12 -4.84 0.35 7.41
CA ASP A 12 -5.88 1.06 8.17
C ASP A 12 -6.69 0.13 9.12
N GLY A 13 -6.48 -1.18 9.04
CA GLY A 13 -7.18 -2.20 9.82
C GLY A 13 -8.37 -2.83 9.08
N TYR A 14 -8.78 -4.04 9.52
CA TYR A 14 -9.78 -4.88 8.82
C TYR A 14 -11.17 -4.23 8.69
N ASN A 15 -11.53 -3.30 9.54
CA ASN A 15 -12.83 -2.61 9.55
C ASN A 15 -12.83 -1.26 8.83
N ALA A 16 -11.70 -0.86 8.24
CA ALA A 16 -11.59 0.41 7.53
C ALA A 16 -12.46 0.42 6.25
N PRO A 17 -13.02 1.59 5.87
CA PRO A 17 -13.84 1.68 4.66
C PRO A 17 -13.10 1.26 3.39
N GLY A 18 -11.82 1.61 3.27
CA GLY A 18 -11.01 1.33 2.09
C GLY A 18 -10.87 -0.15 1.78
N ILE A 19 -10.57 -0.99 2.79
CA ILE A 19 -10.45 -2.43 2.57
C ILE A 19 -11.81 -3.06 2.23
N ASN A 20 -12.90 -2.58 2.83
CA ASN A 20 -14.24 -3.05 2.51
C ASN A 20 -14.58 -2.84 1.02
N HIS A 21 -14.28 -1.65 0.48
CA HIS A 21 -14.46 -1.37 -0.93
C HIS A 21 -13.54 -2.20 -1.81
N LEU A 22 -12.27 -2.37 -1.42
CA LEU A 22 -11.31 -3.20 -2.16
C LEU A 22 -11.83 -4.65 -2.29
N ILE A 23 -12.32 -5.24 -1.19
CA ILE A 23 -12.94 -6.57 -1.18
C ILE A 23 -14.11 -6.63 -2.16
N GLU A 24 -15.04 -5.66 -2.07
CA GLU A 24 -16.21 -5.60 -2.97
C GLU A 24 -15.80 -5.52 -4.45
N PHE A 25 -14.72 -4.81 -4.76
CA PHE A 25 -14.29 -4.63 -6.14
C PHE A 25 -13.61 -5.87 -6.73
N VAL A 26 -12.96 -6.70 -5.89
CA VAL A 26 -12.19 -7.87 -6.38
C VAL A 26 -12.91 -9.21 -6.21
N LYS A 27 -13.88 -9.32 -5.29
CA LYS A 27 -14.59 -10.58 -5.03
C LYS A 27 -15.38 -11.13 -6.23
N GLU A 28 -15.75 -10.28 -7.17
CA GLU A 28 -16.39 -10.71 -8.42
C GLU A 28 -15.40 -11.32 -9.40
N ILE A 29 -14.11 -10.93 -9.31
CA ILE A 29 -13.04 -11.34 -10.23
C ILE A 29 -12.38 -12.64 -9.77
N ALA A 30 -12.17 -12.81 -8.46
CA ALA A 30 -11.35 -13.86 -7.89
C ALA A 30 -11.95 -14.45 -6.61
N GLU A 31 -11.42 -15.60 -6.18
CA GLU A 31 -11.53 -16.07 -4.81
C GLU A 31 -10.75 -15.10 -3.92
N VAL A 32 -11.30 -14.71 -2.77
CA VAL A 32 -10.69 -13.70 -1.89
C VAL A 32 -10.47 -14.29 -0.50
N VAL A 33 -9.26 -14.11 0.02
CA VAL A 33 -8.94 -14.29 1.43
C VAL A 33 -8.45 -12.95 1.98
N VAL A 34 -8.89 -12.60 3.18
CA VAL A 34 -8.52 -11.36 3.84
C VAL A 34 -7.67 -11.64 5.06
N VAL A 35 -6.50 -11.01 5.15
CA VAL A 35 -5.69 -10.98 6.38
C VAL A 35 -5.24 -9.55 6.60
N ALA A 36 -5.74 -8.89 7.64
CA ALA A 36 -5.51 -7.47 7.87
C ALA A 36 -5.23 -7.16 9.35
N PRO A 37 -4.57 -6.06 9.67
CA PRO A 37 -4.33 -5.65 11.06
C PRO A 37 -5.65 -5.45 11.83
N ASP A 38 -5.64 -5.74 13.11
CA ASP A 38 -6.75 -5.47 14.03
C ASP A 38 -6.91 -3.98 14.37
N SER A 39 -5.86 -3.22 14.18
CA SER A 39 -5.76 -1.78 14.49
C SER A 39 -4.93 -1.05 13.43
N PRO A 40 -5.12 0.28 13.25
CA PRO A 40 -4.35 1.06 12.29
C PRO A 40 -2.84 1.00 12.52
N GLN A 41 -2.08 0.79 11.46
CA GLN A 41 -0.61 0.67 11.40
C GLN A 41 0.03 1.78 10.54
N SER A 42 -0.59 2.96 10.47
CA SER A 42 -0.12 4.06 9.64
C SER A 42 1.29 4.53 10.02
N GLY A 43 2.14 4.75 9.02
CA GLY A 43 3.50 5.25 9.22
C GLY A 43 4.50 4.22 9.74
N MET A 44 4.13 2.94 9.85
CA MET A 44 5.03 1.88 10.33
C MET A 44 6.10 1.47 9.30
N GLY A 45 5.96 1.93 8.04
CA GLY A 45 6.86 1.50 6.97
C GLY A 45 6.85 -0.03 6.81
N HIS A 46 8.01 -0.62 6.52
CA HIS A 46 8.15 -2.08 6.36
C HIS A 46 8.61 -2.75 7.66
N ALA A 47 7.94 -2.44 8.79
CA ALA A 47 8.21 -3.09 10.06
C ALA A 47 7.64 -4.51 10.10
N ILE A 48 8.36 -5.42 10.78
CA ILE A 48 7.93 -6.78 11.07
C ILE A 48 8.02 -7.03 12.58
N THR A 49 7.17 -7.92 13.09
CA THR A 49 7.14 -8.29 14.51
C THR A 49 8.08 -9.45 14.78
N ILE A 50 9.16 -9.22 15.56
CA ILE A 50 10.16 -10.23 15.89
C ILE A 50 10.12 -10.61 17.38
N ASP A 51 10.03 -9.62 18.27
CA ASP A 51 10.17 -9.80 19.72
C ASP A 51 8.84 -10.03 20.46
N ASN A 52 7.72 -10.01 19.75
CA ASN A 52 6.39 -10.25 20.28
C ASN A 52 5.68 -11.38 19.52
N THR A 53 4.64 -11.95 20.15
CA THR A 53 3.75 -12.91 19.49
C THR A 53 2.77 -12.20 18.57
N LEU A 54 2.39 -12.88 17.49
CA LEU A 54 1.29 -12.46 16.61
C LEU A 54 0.03 -13.22 17.00
N GLU A 55 -1.03 -12.49 17.29
CA GLU A 55 -2.35 -13.04 17.51
C GLU A 55 -3.14 -13.02 16.20
N VAL A 56 -3.88 -14.09 15.91
CA VAL A 56 -4.70 -14.23 14.70
C VAL A 56 -6.11 -14.63 15.11
N HIS A 57 -7.09 -13.86 14.64
CA HIS A 57 -8.50 -14.10 14.92
C HIS A 57 -9.27 -14.25 13.62
N ARG A 58 -10.01 -15.37 13.50
CA ARG A 58 -10.94 -15.53 12.38
C ARG A 58 -12.09 -14.54 12.52
N LEU A 59 -12.42 -13.87 11.43
CA LEU A 59 -13.52 -12.92 11.35
C LEU A 59 -14.74 -13.60 10.73
N ASP A 60 -15.89 -13.46 11.41
CA ASP A 60 -17.20 -13.84 10.86
C ASP A 60 -18.05 -12.58 10.79
N LEU A 61 -17.91 -11.86 9.69
CA LEU A 61 -18.49 -10.55 9.49
C LEU A 61 -19.47 -10.56 8.30
N ASP A 62 -20.47 -9.71 8.39
CA ASP A 62 -21.39 -9.39 7.29
C ASP A 62 -20.78 -8.37 6.30
N GLY A 63 -21.60 -7.91 5.34
CA GLY A 63 -21.19 -6.91 4.36
C GLY A 63 -20.18 -7.44 3.35
N ALA A 64 -19.07 -6.72 3.16
CA ALA A 64 -18.00 -7.07 2.22
C ALA A 64 -17.39 -8.45 2.51
N TYR A 65 -17.32 -8.83 3.77
CA TYR A 65 -16.71 -10.06 4.28
C TYR A 65 -17.59 -11.30 4.19
N LYS A 66 -18.89 -11.13 3.94
CA LYS A 66 -19.85 -12.25 3.99
C LYS A 66 -19.43 -13.41 3.11
N GLY A 67 -19.25 -14.57 3.75
CA GLY A 67 -18.87 -15.83 3.07
C GLY A 67 -17.41 -15.92 2.67
N LEU A 68 -16.56 -14.97 3.06
CA LEU A 68 -15.12 -15.00 2.81
C LEU A 68 -14.36 -15.67 3.96
N GLN A 69 -13.19 -16.19 3.65
CA GLN A 69 -12.19 -16.54 4.64
C GLN A 69 -11.45 -15.25 5.02
N ALA A 70 -11.62 -14.81 6.28
CA ALA A 70 -11.08 -13.54 6.74
C ALA A 70 -10.50 -13.65 8.15
N TYR A 71 -9.39 -12.93 8.37
CA TYR A 71 -8.66 -12.91 9.64
C TYR A 71 -8.19 -11.50 9.98
N SER A 72 -8.16 -11.18 11.27
CA SER A 72 -7.40 -10.05 11.80
C SER A 72 -6.17 -10.53 12.54
N THR A 73 -5.13 -9.71 12.59
CA THR A 73 -3.90 -9.99 13.34
C THR A 73 -3.41 -8.74 14.08
N SER A 74 -2.73 -8.95 15.22
CA SER A 74 -2.06 -7.89 15.97
C SER A 74 -0.79 -7.35 15.29
N GLY A 75 -0.41 -7.92 14.14
CA GLY A 75 0.81 -7.59 13.42
C GLY A 75 0.67 -6.39 12.47
N THR A 76 1.80 -6.08 11.83
CA THR A 76 1.91 -5.08 10.78
C THR A 76 1.30 -5.59 9.46
N PRO A 77 1.13 -4.73 8.43
CA PRO A 77 0.71 -5.18 7.10
C PRO A 77 1.66 -6.22 6.47
N ALA A 78 2.97 -6.10 6.69
CA ALA A 78 3.95 -7.11 6.27
C ALA A 78 3.75 -8.44 7.00
N ASP A 79 3.49 -8.41 8.31
CA ASP A 79 3.17 -9.62 9.10
C ASP A 79 1.88 -10.28 8.62
N CYS A 80 0.88 -9.51 8.21
CA CYS A 80 -0.36 -10.04 7.63
C CYS A 80 -0.07 -10.89 6.39
N VAL A 81 0.80 -10.40 5.49
CA VAL A 81 1.21 -11.14 4.29
C VAL A 81 1.98 -12.39 4.67
N LYS A 82 2.98 -12.29 5.55
CA LYS A 82 3.75 -13.45 6.04
C LYS A 82 2.85 -14.54 6.63
N LEU A 83 1.97 -14.17 7.56
CA LEU A 83 1.02 -15.10 8.18
C LEU A 83 0.08 -15.73 7.14
N ALA A 84 -0.41 -14.93 6.19
CA ALA A 84 -1.26 -15.45 5.13
C ALA A 84 -0.55 -16.52 4.31
N LEU A 85 0.67 -16.26 3.87
CA LEU A 85 1.41 -17.13 2.96
C LEU A 85 1.95 -18.41 3.62
N HIS A 86 2.32 -18.32 4.89
CA HIS A 86 3.01 -19.44 5.56
C HIS A 86 2.11 -20.27 6.49
N GLU A 87 0.98 -19.70 6.98
CA GLU A 87 0.15 -20.34 8.01
C GLU A 87 -1.35 -20.44 7.67
N ILE A 88 -1.89 -19.54 6.85
CA ILE A 88 -3.33 -19.44 6.64
C ILE A 88 -3.78 -20.03 5.30
N LEU A 89 -3.03 -19.76 4.24
CA LEU A 89 -3.40 -20.17 2.89
C LEU A 89 -2.92 -21.58 2.55
N ASP A 90 -3.82 -22.43 2.01
CA ASP A 90 -3.47 -23.76 1.53
C ASP A 90 -2.70 -23.74 0.19
N ARG A 91 -2.65 -22.60 -0.47
CA ARG A 91 -1.92 -22.37 -1.73
C ARG A 91 -1.47 -20.91 -1.83
N GLN A 92 -0.44 -20.66 -2.60
CA GLN A 92 -0.02 -19.29 -2.89
C GLN A 92 -1.13 -18.52 -3.63
N PRO A 93 -1.36 -17.25 -3.31
CA PRO A 93 -2.26 -16.40 -4.06
C PRO A 93 -1.65 -16.05 -5.42
N ASP A 94 -2.52 -15.81 -6.40
CA ASP A 94 -2.11 -15.39 -7.74
C ASP A 94 -1.81 -13.88 -7.77
N LEU A 95 -2.33 -13.14 -6.78
CA LEU A 95 -2.09 -11.69 -6.61
C LEU A 95 -2.32 -11.29 -5.15
N VAL A 96 -1.52 -10.35 -4.66
CA VAL A 96 -1.78 -9.64 -3.40
C VAL A 96 -2.21 -8.20 -3.71
N VAL A 97 -3.30 -7.75 -3.07
CA VAL A 97 -3.73 -6.35 -3.16
C VAL A 97 -3.81 -5.74 -1.76
N SER A 98 -3.24 -4.57 -1.59
CA SER A 98 -3.22 -3.84 -0.32
C SER A 98 -3.92 -2.48 -0.46
N GLY A 99 -4.76 -2.15 0.50
CA GLY A 99 -5.47 -0.87 0.55
C GLY A 99 -7.00 -1.04 0.69
N ILE A 100 -7.81 -0.07 0.22
CA ILE A 100 -7.40 1.20 -0.40
C ILE A 100 -7.07 2.18 0.73
N ASN A 101 -5.83 2.66 0.75
CA ASN A 101 -5.34 3.56 1.79
C ASN A 101 -6.04 4.91 1.77
N HIS A 102 -6.33 5.47 2.95
CA HIS A 102 -6.74 6.86 3.11
C HIS A 102 -5.53 7.79 3.07
N GLY A 103 -5.32 8.46 1.93
CA GLY A 103 -4.19 9.35 1.70
C GLY A 103 -3.16 8.78 0.72
N ALA A 104 -2.27 9.65 0.27
CA ALA A 104 -1.31 9.36 -0.77
C ALA A 104 -0.09 8.58 -0.27
N ASN A 105 0.33 7.58 -1.06
CA ASN A 105 1.61 6.91 -0.93
C ASN A 105 2.55 7.24 -2.11
N SER A 106 2.33 8.40 -2.72
CA SER A 106 3.15 8.92 -3.83
C SER A 106 4.47 9.54 -3.37
N SER A 107 5.42 9.65 -4.29
CA SER A 107 6.74 10.20 -4.04
C SER A 107 7.45 9.50 -2.87
N ILE A 108 8.11 10.25 -1.98
CA ILE A 108 8.86 9.73 -0.82
C ILE A 108 7.96 9.03 0.21
N ASN A 109 6.65 9.27 0.20
CA ASN A 109 5.72 8.65 1.16
C ASN A 109 5.71 7.12 1.05
N VAL A 110 6.08 6.57 -0.10
CA VAL A 110 6.16 5.12 -0.32
C VAL A 110 7.00 4.40 0.74
N ILE A 111 8.08 5.01 1.25
CA ILE A 111 8.97 4.38 2.25
C ILE A 111 8.36 4.31 3.65
N TYR A 112 7.34 5.12 3.94
CA TYR A 112 6.63 5.14 5.22
C TYR A 112 5.30 4.36 5.18
N SER A 113 4.90 3.89 3.99
CA SER A 113 3.60 3.30 3.72
C SER A 113 3.48 1.86 4.21
N GLY A 114 2.53 1.61 5.11
CA GLY A 114 2.13 0.26 5.49
C GLY A 114 1.43 -0.48 4.34
N THR A 115 0.60 0.22 3.55
CA THR A 115 -0.04 -0.33 2.34
C THR A 115 1.00 -0.88 1.37
N MET A 116 2.05 -0.09 1.10
CA MET A 116 3.10 -0.52 0.18
C MET A 116 4.03 -1.57 0.79
N SER A 117 4.21 -1.58 2.11
CA SER A 117 5.00 -2.62 2.78
C SER A 117 4.40 -4.01 2.57
N ALA A 118 3.07 -4.14 2.67
CA ALA A 118 2.39 -5.40 2.36
C ALA A 118 2.58 -5.83 0.89
N ALA A 119 2.46 -4.88 -0.05
CA ALA A 119 2.70 -5.19 -1.46
C ALA A 119 4.17 -5.58 -1.72
N ILE A 120 5.11 -4.86 -1.10
CA ILE A 120 6.54 -5.17 -1.20
C ILE A 120 6.86 -6.53 -0.59
N GLU A 121 6.28 -6.86 0.58
CA GLU A 121 6.47 -8.17 1.20
C GLU A 121 6.03 -9.31 0.29
N ALA A 122 4.86 -9.18 -0.35
CA ALA A 122 4.42 -10.15 -1.35
C ALA A 122 5.39 -10.25 -2.53
N GLY A 123 5.93 -9.13 -3.00
CA GLY A 123 6.93 -9.09 -4.06
C GLY A 123 8.24 -9.78 -3.67
N VAL A 124 8.68 -9.67 -2.40
CA VAL A 124 9.84 -10.39 -1.86
C VAL A 124 9.60 -11.91 -1.90
N GLU A 125 8.38 -12.35 -1.61
CA GLU A 125 7.96 -13.76 -1.71
C GLU A 125 7.68 -14.22 -3.17
N GLY A 126 7.94 -13.36 -4.15
CA GLY A 126 7.79 -13.67 -5.57
C GLY A 126 6.35 -13.62 -6.09
N ILE A 127 5.44 -13.04 -5.35
CA ILE A 127 4.01 -12.94 -5.69
C ILE A 127 3.73 -11.55 -6.27
N PRO A 128 3.03 -11.44 -7.43
CA PRO A 128 2.59 -10.17 -7.96
C PRO A 128 1.79 -9.37 -6.92
N ALA A 129 2.03 -8.06 -6.80
CA ALA A 129 1.31 -7.26 -5.82
C ALA A 129 1.06 -5.82 -6.25
N ILE A 130 -0.06 -5.27 -5.76
CA ILE A 130 -0.50 -3.89 -6.02
C ILE A 130 -0.92 -3.23 -4.71
N GLY A 131 -0.33 -2.07 -4.39
CA GLY A 131 -0.83 -1.18 -3.34
C GLY A 131 -1.69 -0.07 -3.94
N PHE A 132 -2.89 0.11 -3.41
CA PHE A 132 -3.86 1.13 -3.84
C PHE A 132 -4.04 2.21 -2.78
N SER A 133 -4.03 3.48 -3.18
CA SER A 133 -4.20 4.64 -2.31
C SER A 133 -5.13 5.66 -2.94
N LEU A 134 -6.05 6.22 -2.18
CA LEU A 134 -6.91 7.33 -2.58
C LEU A 134 -6.44 8.61 -1.90
N LEU A 135 -6.25 9.69 -2.65
CA LEU A 135 -5.80 11.00 -2.15
C LEU A 135 -6.92 11.72 -1.36
N ASP A 136 -7.61 11.00 -0.50
CA ASP A 136 -8.60 11.55 0.43
C ASP A 136 -8.34 11.01 1.83
N TYR A 137 -7.97 11.91 2.75
CA TYR A 137 -7.65 11.56 4.14
C TYR A 137 -8.88 11.49 5.04
N SER A 138 -10.07 11.78 4.52
CA SER A 138 -11.29 11.73 5.30
C SER A 138 -11.77 10.30 5.52
N TRP A 139 -12.27 10.01 6.72
CA TRP A 139 -12.87 8.70 7.02
C TRP A 139 -14.10 8.40 6.15
N GLY A 140 -14.80 9.45 5.71
CA GLY A 140 -15.94 9.36 4.79
C GLY A 140 -15.58 9.49 3.32
N ALA A 141 -14.34 9.13 2.92
CA ALA A 141 -13.89 9.18 1.54
C ALA A 141 -14.78 8.35 0.61
N ASN A 142 -15.00 8.86 -0.60
CA ASN A 142 -15.77 8.15 -1.62
C ASN A 142 -14.84 7.29 -2.49
N PHE A 143 -14.89 5.98 -2.31
CA PHE A 143 -14.08 5.02 -3.05
C PHE A 143 -14.67 4.57 -4.40
N GLU A 144 -15.87 5.00 -4.77
CA GLU A 144 -16.52 4.52 -6.01
C GLU A 144 -15.68 4.79 -7.28
N ALA A 145 -14.97 5.94 -7.31
CA ALA A 145 -14.06 6.24 -8.41
C ALA A 145 -12.89 5.25 -8.53
N CYS A 146 -12.56 4.54 -7.45
CA CYS A 146 -11.48 3.55 -7.43
C CYS A 146 -11.88 2.23 -8.11
N LYS A 147 -13.19 1.91 -8.20
CA LYS A 147 -13.69 0.61 -8.66
C LYS A 147 -13.13 0.24 -10.04
N SER A 148 -13.29 1.10 -11.01
CA SER A 148 -12.83 0.83 -12.38
C SER A 148 -11.32 0.68 -12.47
N VAL A 149 -10.57 1.48 -11.69
CA VAL A 149 -9.10 1.42 -11.62
C VAL A 149 -8.65 0.09 -11.05
N VAL A 150 -9.17 -0.29 -9.87
CA VAL A 150 -8.85 -1.56 -9.21
C VAL A 150 -9.17 -2.74 -10.12
N GLN A 151 -10.40 -2.79 -10.66
CA GLN A 151 -10.82 -3.91 -11.50
C GLN A 151 -10.00 -4.04 -12.78
N THR A 152 -9.62 -2.92 -13.40
CA THR A 152 -8.76 -2.94 -14.59
C THR A 152 -7.38 -3.47 -14.25
N LEU A 153 -6.72 -2.91 -13.23
CA LEU A 153 -5.34 -3.28 -12.89
C LEU A 153 -5.25 -4.70 -12.35
N VAL A 154 -6.23 -5.15 -11.56
CA VAL A 154 -6.27 -6.53 -11.07
C VAL A 154 -6.43 -7.52 -12.22
N LYS A 155 -7.32 -7.27 -13.19
CA LYS A 155 -7.48 -8.14 -14.37
C LYS A 155 -6.22 -8.19 -15.22
N GLU A 156 -5.61 -7.03 -15.50
CA GLU A 156 -4.36 -6.95 -16.26
C GLU A 156 -3.20 -7.67 -15.55
N ALA A 157 -3.09 -7.52 -14.23
CA ALA A 157 -2.07 -8.21 -13.43
C ALA A 157 -2.25 -9.73 -13.42
N LEU A 158 -3.50 -10.21 -13.33
CA LEU A 158 -3.80 -11.65 -13.38
C LEU A 158 -3.58 -12.25 -14.79
N ASP A 159 -3.82 -11.48 -15.85
CA ASP A 159 -3.69 -11.92 -17.24
C ASP A 159 -2.23 -11.87 -17.74
N LYS A 160 -1.54 -10.76 -17.49
CA LYS A 160 -0.20 -10.46 -18.04
C LYS A 160 0.94 -10.65 -17.04
N GLY A 161 0.62 -10.73 -15.73
CA GLY A 161 1.60 -10.72 -14.66
C GLY A 161 2.18 -9.32 -14.39
N ILE A 162 2.93 -9.23 -13.29
CA ILE A 162 3.80 -8.08 -12.96
C ILE A 162 5.24 -8.57 -13.04
N PRO A 163 6.16 -7.81 -13.65
CA PRO A 163 7.55 -8.26 -13.77
C PRO A 163 8.18 -8.60 -12.41
N SER A 164 8.96 -9.68 -12.37
CA SER A 164 9.64 -10.12 -11.14
C SER A 164 10.49 -8.99 -10.53
N GLY A 165 10.50 -8.89 -9.21
CA GLY A 165 11.19 -7.83 -8.48
C GLY A 165 10.47 -6.47 -8.49
N THR A 166 9.24 -6.43 -9.02
CA THR A 166 8.44 -5.21 -9.13
C THR A 166 7.08 -5.41 -8.48
N VAL A 167 6.60 -4.37 -7.81
CA VAL A 167 5.22 -4.23 -7.33
C VAL A 167 4.64 -2.90 -7.85
N LEU A 168 3.33 -2.74 -7.87
CA LEU A 168 2.72 -1.51 -8.35
C LEU A 168 2.26 -0.62 -7.19
N ASN A 169 2.73 0.63 -7.18
CA ASN A 169 2.23 1.68 -6.29
C ASN A 169 1.22 2.52 -7.08
N VAL A 170 -0.06 2.35 -6.77
CA VAL A 170 -1.17 2.99 -7.48
C VAL A 170 -1.79 4.05 -6.59
N ASN A 171 -1.73 5.31 -7.03
CA ASN A 171 -2.36 6.43 -6.34
C ASN A 171 -3.47 7.03 -7.20
N ILE A 172 -4.64 7.22 -6.59
CA ILE A 172 -5.86 7.67 -7.25
C ILE A 172 -6.18 9.07 -6.73
N PRO A 173 -6.29 10.10 -7.59
CA PRO A 173 -6.58 11.44 -7.13
C PRO A 173 -8.01 11.55 -6.59
N LYS A 174 -8.22 12.42 -5.59
CA LYS A 174 -9.55 12.83 -5.17
C LYS A 174 -10.22 13.59 -6.30
N THR A 175 -11.42 13.17 -6.67
CA THR A 175 -12.10 13.70 -7.86
C THR A 175 -13.12 14.81 -7.57
N ASP A 176 -13.57 14.93 -6.32
CA ASP A 176 -14.65 15.87 -5.92
C ASP A 176 -15.86 15.86 -6.87
N GLY A 177 -16.16 14.66 -7.43
CA GLY A 177 -17.24 14.43 -8.38
C GLY A 177 -16.85 14.55 -9.87
N ALA A 178 -15.62 14.94 -10.19
CA ALA A 178 -15.11 14.92 -11.56
C ALA A 178 -14.74 13.49 -12.00
N ALA A 179 -14.72 13.23 -13.30
CA ALA A 179 -14.21 11.96 -13.81
C ALA A 179 -12.69 11.92 -13.79
N LEU A 180 -12.12 10.74 -13.51
CA LEU A 180 -10.70 10.48 -13.71
C LEU A 180 -10.35 10.63 -15.20
N LYS A 181 -9.23 11.28 -15.51
CA LYS A 181 -8.77 11.46 -16.90
C LYS A 181 -8.11 10.22 -17.51
N GLY A 182 -7.92 9.16 -16.72
CA GLY A 182 -7.27 7.92 -17.12
C GLY A 182 -6.15 7.54 -16.17
N MET A 183 -5.26 6.63 -16.61
CA MET A 183 -4.14 6.10 -15.84
C MET A 183 -2.82 6.41 -16.57
N ARG A 184 -1.76 6.72 -15.82
CA ARG A 184 -0.40 6.97 -16.37
C ARG A 184 0.61 6.12 -15.60
N VAL A 185 1.49 5.44 -16.33
CA VAL A 185 2.70 4.88 -15.76
C VAL A 185 3.70 6.01 -15.57
N CYS A 186 4.17 6.16 -14.34
CA CYS A 186 4.99 7.30 -13.91
C CYS A 186 6.25 6.81 -13.20
N ARG A 187 7.24 7.67 -13.10
CA ARG A 187 8.29 7.51 -12.10
C ARG A 187 7.91 8.21 -10.78
N GLN A 188 8.54 7.79 -9.71
CA GLN A 188 8.44 8.47 -8.41
C GLN A 188 9.01 9.89 -8.52
N ALA A 189 8.27 10.89 -8.06
CA ALA A 189 8.74 12.27 -7.95
C ALA A 189 9.82 12.40 -6.88
N LYS A 190 10.76 13.28 -7.08
CA LYS A 190 11.72 13.68 -6.04
C LYS A 190 11.09 14.74 -5.15
N ALA A 191 10.85 14.39 -3.89
CA ALA A 191 10.30 15.30 -2.88
C ALA A 191 10.81 14.94 -1.50
N ASN A 192 10.59 15.83 -0.53
CA ASN A 192 10.94 15.59 0.86
C ASN A 192 9.96 16.33 1.78
N TRP A 193 9.88 15.91 3.04
CA TRP A 193 9.19 16.63 4.09
C TRP A 193 10.16 17.62 4.76
N LYS A 194 9.75 18.88 4.88
CA LYS A 194 10.40 19.86 5.74
C LYS A 194 9.75 19.79 7.10
N GLU A 195 10.28 18.92 7.92
CA GLU A 195 9.73 18.56 9.22
C GLU A 195 9.91 19.68 10.27
N ARG A 196 8.94 19.76 11.17
CA ARG A 196 8.97 20.60 12.37
C ARG A 196 8.39 19.82 13.53
N PHE A 197 8.88 20.07 14.73
CA PHE A 197 8.32 19.53 15.96
C PHE A 197 7.61 20.65 16.75
N ASP A 198 6.29 20.52 16.92
CA ASP A 198 5.49 21.38 17.78
C ASP A 198 5.61 20.85 19.22
N LYS A 199 6.40 21.55 20.03
CA LYS A 199 6.65 21.21 21.44
C LYS A 199 5.49 21.67 22.31
N ARG A 200 4.97 20.79 23.15
CA ARG A 200 3.90 21.07 24.13
C ARG A 200 4.20 20.44 25.48
N VAL A 201 3.43 20.84 26.49
CA VAL A 201 3.53 20.31 27.85
C VAL A 201 2.16 19.77 28.27
N SER A 202 2.12 18.54 28.76
CA SER A 202 0.89 17.92 29.30
C SER A 202 0.47 18.59 30.61
N PRO A 203 -0.78 18.41 31.07
CA PRO A 203 -1.24 18.88 32.37
C PRO A 203 -0.41 18.38 33.57
N THR A 204 0.30 17.25 33.39
CA THR A 204 1.20 16.66 34.39
C THR A 204 2.65 17.14 34.31
N GLY A 205 2.94 18.15 33.47
CA GLY A 205 4.29 18.72 33.29
C GLY A 205 5.20 17.92 32.35
N LYS A 206 4.74 16.88 31.68
CA LYS A 206 5.51 16.10 30.71
C LYS A 206 5.60 16.84 29.38
N GLU A 207 6.81 17.05 28.88
CA GLU A 207 7.03 17.53 27.50
C GLU A 207 6.70 16.46 26.48
N TYR A 208 6.06 16.85 25.37
CA TYR A 208 5.80 16.00 24.22
C TYR A 208 5.84 16.82 22.92
N TYR A 209 5.99 16.14 21.79
CA TYR A 209 6.19 16.75 20.49
C TYR A 209 5.22 16.17 19.47
N TRP A 210 4.60 17.04 18.66
CA TRP A 210 3.90 16.64 17.45
C TRP A 210 4.83 16.80 16.26
N LEU A 211 5.01 15.73 15.47
CA LEU A 211 5.66 15.83 14.18
C LEU A 211 4.71 16.52 13.21
N THR A 212 5.16 17.61 12.62
CA THR A 212 4.46 18.40 11.60
C THR A 212 5.42 18.71 10.46
N GLY A 213 4.95 19.26 9.36
CA GLY A 213 5.83 19.66 8.26
C GLY A 213 5.07 20.01 7.00
N ASP A 214 5.85 20.48 6.03
CA ASP A 214 5.37 20.81 4.70
C ASP A 214 6.00 19.85 3.68
N PHE A 215 5.19 19.31 2.80
CA PHE A 215 5.68 18.49 1.68
C PHE A 215 6.30 19.40 0.61
N ILE A 216 7.57 19.21 0.31
CA ILE A 216 8.33 20.02 -0.63
C ILE A 216 8.63 19.18 -1.87
N LEU A 217 7.99 19.51 -2.98
CA LEU A 217 8.30 18.93 -4.30
C LEU A 217 9.60 19.55 -4.81
N LEU A 218 10.56 18.71 -5.16
CA LEU A 218 11.88 19.07 -5.69
C LEU A 218 12.04 18.69 -7.17
N ASP A 219 10.95 18.26 -7.81
CA ASP A 219 10.93 17.68 -9.14
C ASP A 219 9.82 18.33 -9.97
N GLU A 220 10.20 18.92 -11.08
CA GLU A 220 9.29 19.60 -12.01
C GLU A 220 8.94 18.71 -13.23
N GLY A 221 9.35 17.43 -13.24
CA GLY A 221 9.11 16.53 -14.36
C GLY A 221 7.62 16.20 -14.54
N GLU A 222 7.15 16.25 -15.77
CA GLU A 222 5.76 15.93 -16.14
C GLU A 222 5.48 14.41 -16.12
N ASP A 223 6.52 13.58 -16.09
CA ASP A 223 6.47 12.12 -16.04
C ASP A 223 6.39 11.54 -14.63
N THR A 224 6.19 12.39 -13.62
CA THR A 224 6.13 12.01 -12.21
C THR A 224 4.72 11.63 -11.75
N ASP A 225 4.66 10.83 -10.68
CA ASP A 225 3.41 10.48 -9.99
C ASP A 225 2.67 11.74 -9.49
N ILE A 226 3.39 12.70 -8.91
CA ILE A 226 2.80 13.95 -8.42
C ILE A 226 2.21 14.78 -9.56
N ALA A 227 2.89 14.88 -10.71
CA ALA A 227 2.37 15.59 -11.87
C ALA A 227 1.11 14.91 -12.42
N ALA A 228 1.11 13.58 -12.57
CA ALA A 228 -0.05 12.83 -13.02
C ALA A 228 -1.26 13.04 -12.11
N LEU A 229 -1.07 12.95 -10.78
CA LEU A 229 -2.12 13.15 -9.79
C LEU A 229 -2.69 14.57 -9.81
N LYS A 230 -1.82 15.58 -9.91
CA LYS A 230 -2.22 16.99 -10.04
C LYS A 230 -3.06 17.23 -11.30
N ASP A 231 -2.74 16.55 -12.39
CA ASP A 231 -3.47 16.63 -13.64
C ASP A 231 -4.79 15.83 -13.64
N GLY A 232 -5.11 15.08 -12.58
CA GLY A 232 -6.33 14.27 -12.46
C GLY A 232 -6.23 12.88 -13.10
N TYR A 233 -5.01 12.37 -13.31
CA TYR A 233 -4.74 11.00 -13.70
C TYR A 233 -4.40 10.13 -12.50
N VAL A 234 -4.77 8.85 -12.56
CA VAL A 234 -4.22 7.84 -11.66
C VAL A 234 -2.74 7.64 -11.97
N SER A 235 -1.90 7.68 -10.96
CA SER A 235 -0.48 7.35 -11.12
C SER A 235 -0.23 5.88 -10.84
N ILE A 236 0.58 5.22 -11.66
CA ILE A 236 1.04 3.85 -11.50
C ILE A 236 2.57 3.89 -11.52
N VAL A 237 3.18 3.66 -10.36
CA VAL A 237 4.65 3.63 -10.25
C VAL A 237 5.10 2.19 -10.03
N PRO A 238 5.81 1.58 -11.02
CA PRO A 238 6.51 0.32 -10.80
C PRO A 238 7.59 0.53 -9.74
N THR A 239 7.48 -0.18 -8.62
CA THR A 239 8.31 0.02 -7.43
C THR A 239 9.18 -1.20 -7.18
N HIS A 240 10.49 -0.99 -7.01
CA HIS A 240 11.47 -2.01 -6.66
C HIS A 240 11.66 -2.11 -5.15
N PHE A 241 12.00 -3.30 -4.69
CA PHE A 241 12.50 -3.54 -3.32
C PHE A 241 14.01 -3.86 -3.27
N ASP A 242 14.70 -3.96 -4.42
CA ASP A 242 16.16 -3.90 -4.45
C ASP A 242 16.60 -2.43 -4.29
N LEU A 243 17.13 -2.12 -3.11
CA LEU A 243 17.57 -0.78 -2.73
C LEU A 243 19.02 -0.47 -3.17
N THR A 244 19.65 -1.34 -3.96
CA THR A 244 21.01 -1.14 -4.46
C THR A 244 21.08 0.04 -5.42
N ALA A 245 21.87 1.05 -5.11
CA ALA A 245 22.17 2.15 -6.02
C ALA A 245 23.22 1.68 -7.05
N HIS A 246 22.83 0.86 -8.01
CA HIS A 246 23.73 0.23 -9.00
C HIS A 246 24.64 1.23 -9.71
N HIS A 247 24.14 2.44 -10.05
CA HIS A 247 24.90 3.51 -10.69
C HIS A 247 26.03 4.05 -9.81
N SER A 248 25.95 3.86 -8.48
CA SER A 248 26.97 4.36 -7.53
C SER A 248 28.08 3.34 -7.25
N MET A 249 27.89 2.07 -7.63
CA MET A 249 28.82 0.99 -7.30
C MET A 249 30.23 1.24 -7.86
N ALA A 250 30.33 1.69 -9.10
CA ALA A 250 31.64 1.96 -9.73
C ALA A 250 32.41 3.06 -8.97
N HIS A 251 31.73 4.11 -8.52
CA HIS A 251 32.32 5.18 -7.73
C HIS A 251 32.81 4.67 -6.37
N ILE A 252 32.00 3.91 -5.64
CA ILE A 252 32.37 3.36 -4.32
C ILE A 252 33.53 2.36 -4.46
N ASN A 253 33.56 1.54 -5.50
CA ASN A 253 34.68 0.62 -5.77
C ASN A 253 36.02 1.33 -6.05
N SER A 254 36.01 2.63 -6.40
CA SER A 254 37.23 3.40 -6.55
C SER A 254 37.85 3.86 -5.22
N TRP A 255 37.16 3.67 -4.10
CA TRP A 255 37.67 4.04 -2.78
C TRP A 255 38.74 3.04 -2.32
N LYS A 256 39.70 3.51 -1.51
CA LYS A 256 40.75 2.67 -0.92
C LYS A 256 40.19 1.89 0.28
N ILE A 257 39.41 0.86 0.00
CA ILE A 257 38.72 0.02 1.01
C ILE A 257 39.25 -1.40 1.07
N HIS A 258 40.42 -1.64 0.43
CA HIS A 258 41.11 -2.93 0.41
C HIS A 258 42.33 -2.92 1.32
#